data_9452a617cc516321e582b35b0053c08e
#
_entry.id   9452a617cc516321e582b35b0053c08e
#
_cell.length_a   1.000
_cell.length_b   1.000
_cell.length_c   1.000
_cell.angle_alpha   90.00
_cell.angle_beta   90.00
_cell.angle_gamma   90.00
#
_symmetry.space_group_name_H-M   'P 1'
#
loop_
_entity.id
_entity.type
_entity.pdbx_description
1 polymer ?
#
loop_
_entity_poly.entity_id
_entity_poly.type
_entity_poly.pdbx_seq_one_letter_code
_entity_poly.pdbx_strand_id
1 'polypeptide(L)'
;MIQAQFGKYARNTSVPVERSRAEIERVLTKYGASKFGSMSEETKATLYFEVKGRQLQWSIPLPTKGKFRYETDYGREVRRRWRVMLITVKA
;
A
#
# COMPACT_ATOMS: atom_id res chain seq x y z
N MET A 1 22.46 -5.02 -0.45
CA MET A 1 22.26 -3.82 -1.18
C MET A 1 20.84 -3.68 -1.67
N ILE A 2 20.31 -4.66 -2.39
CA ILE A 2 18.88 -4.60 -2.76
C ILE A 2 18.01 -4.51 -1.51
N GLN A 3 18.36 -5.28 -0.51
CA GLN A 3 17.60 -5.28 0.73
C GLN A 3 17.69 -3.94 1.44
N ALA A 4 18.85 -3.30 1.40
CA ALA A 4 19.01 -1.98 2.00
C ALA A 4 18.18 -0.93 1.28
N GLN A 5 18.14 -1.00 -0.05
CA GLN A 5 17.31 -0.08 -0.83
C GLN A 5 15.84 -0.32 -0.58
N PHE A 6 15.44 -1.57 -0.50
CA PHE A 6 14.06 -1.92 -0.21
C PHE A 6 13.67 -1.36 1.15
N GLY A 7 14.52 -1.54 2.15
CA GLY A 7 14.25 -1.00 3.47
C GLY A 7 14.17 0.52 3.48
N LYS A 8 14.99 1.16 2.65
CA LYS A 8 14.98 2.61 2.55
C LYS A 8 13.64 3.10 1.99
N TYR A 9 13.14 2.45 0.95
CA TYR A 9 11.83 2.81 0.40
C TYR A 9 10.73 2.60 1.43
N ALA A 10 10.77 1.47 2.12
CA ALA A 10 9.76 1.17 3.11
C ALA A 10 9.83 2.12 4.29
N ARG A 11 10.99 2.72 4.54
CA ARG A 11 11.16 3.68 5.62
C ARG A 11 10.81 5.10 5.22
N ASN A 12 10.56 5.32 3.93
CA ASN A 12 10.17 6.66 3.50
C ASN A 12 8.73 6.90 3.92
N THR A 13 8.59 7.36 5.16
CA THR A 13 7.30 7.49 5.81
C THR A 13 6.67 8.85 5.60
N SER A 14 7.32 9.72 4.84
CA SER A 14 6.77 11.02 4.54
C SER A 14 5.83 11.01 3.33
N VAL A 15 5.80 9.90 2.59
CA VAL A 15 4.94 9.80 1.41
C VAL A 15 3.51 9.53 1.84
N PRO A 16 2.55 10.41 1.49
CA PRO A 16 1.16 10.20 1.89
C PRO A 16 0.58 8.94 1.28
N VAL A 17 -0.40 8.36 1.97
CA VAL A 17 -1.09 7.17 1.51
C VAL A 17 -1.69 7.39 0.11
N GLU A 18 -2.28 8.55 -0.11
CA GLU A 18 -2.93 8.86 -1.39
C GLU A 18 -1.96 8.77 -2.55
N ARG A 19 -0.72 9.19 -2.33
CA ARG A 19 0.27 9.13 -3.40
C ARG A 19 0.67 7.69 -3.69
N SER A 20 0.88 6.89 -2.66
CA SER A 20 1.20 5.47 -2.85
C SER A 20 0.07 4.76 -3.55
N ARG A 21 -1.18 5.05 -3.17
CA ARG A 21 -2.35 4.45 -3.79
C ARG A 21 -2.45 4.82 -5.27
N ALA A 22 -2.20 6.09 -5.58
CA ALA A 22 -2.25 6.54 -6.97
C ALA A 22 -1.18 5.86 -7.82
N GLU A 23 0.00 5.66 -7.26
CA GLU A 23 1.07 4.97 -7.96
C GLU A 23 0.72 3.50 -8.19
N ILE A 24 0.10 2.86 -7.19
CA ILE A 24 -0.35 1.48 -7.33
C ILE A 24 -1.35 1.38 -8.47
N GLU A 25 -2.31 2.29 -8.50
CA GLU A 25 -3.31 2.31 -9.57
C GLU A 25 -2.66 2.44 -10.93
N ARG A 26 -1.68 3.33 -11.05
CA ARG A 26 -0.99 3.53 -12.31
C ARG A 26 -0.25 2.29 -12.76
N VAL A 27 0.43 1.62 -11.83
CA VAL A 27 1.16 0.40 -12.14
C VAL A 27 0.22 -0.69 -12.60
N LEU A 28 -0.87 -0.90 -11.86
CA LEU A 28 -1.84 -1.94 -12.21
C LEU A 28 -2.52 -1.64 -13.54
N THR A 29 -2.86 -0.39 -13.80
CA THR A 29 -3.45 0.00 -15.07
C THR A 29 -2.49 -0.26 -16.21
N LYS A 30 -1.22 0.03 -16.02
CA LYS A 30 -0.22 -0.23 -17.03
C LYS A 30 -0.12 -1.72 -17.37
N TYR A 31 -0.36 -2.58 -16.40
CA TYR A 31 -0.32 -4.03 -16.61
C TYR A 31 -1.66 -4.61 -16.97
N GLY A 32 -2.64 -3.78 -17.29
CA GLY A 32 -3.88 -4.26 -17.89
C GLY A 32 -5.10 -4.23 -16.99
N ALA A 33 -5.01 -3.64 -15.81
CA ALA A 33 -6.17 -3.55 -14.95
C ALA A 33 -7.17 -2.58 -15.55
N SER A 34 -8.42 -3.03 -15.69
CA SER A 34 -9.51 -2.21 -16.23
C SER A 34 -10.30 -1.51 -15.15
N LYS A 35 -10.18 -1.95 -13.92
CA LYS A 35 -10.87 -1.35 -12.78
C LYS A 35 -9.92 -1.34 -11.59
N PHE A 36 -10.08 -0.33 -10.74
CA PHE A 36 -9.27 -0.24 -9.54
C PHE A 36 -10.06 0.47 -8.46
N GLY A 37 -9.97 -0.06 -7.26
CA GLY A 37 -10.54 0.57 -6.08
C GLY A 37 -9.74 0.18 -4.87
N SER A 38 -9.90 0.93 -3.80
CA SER A 38 -9.24 0.61 -2.55
C SER A 38 -10.15 0.96 -1.39
N MET A 39 -9.96 0.24 -0.29
CA MET A 39 -10.71 0.48 0.93
C MET A 39 -9.76 0.38 2.09
N SER A 40 -9.84 1.35 2.99
CA SER A 40 -9.07 1.32 4.22
C SER A 40 -10.03 1.09 5.37
N GLU A 41 -9.76 0.07 6.15
CA GLU A 41 -10.48 -0.21 7.36
C GLU A 41 -9.55 -0.03 8.54
N GLU A 42 -10.08 -0.14 9.74
CA GLU A 42 -9.27 0.03 10.93
C GLU A 42 -8.16 -1.00 11.02
N THR A 43 -8.42 -2.21 10.53
CA THR A 43 -7.47 -3.32 10.68
C THR A 43 -6.80 -3.75 9.38
N LYS A 44 -7.22 -3.23 8.24
CA LYS A 44 -6.62 -3.66 6.97
C LYS A 44 -6.88 -2.65 5.87
N ALA A 45 -6.03 -2.69 4.87
CA ALA A 45 -6.24 -1.97 3.62
C ALA A 45 -6.41 -3.02 2.52
N THR A 46 -7.35 -2.78 1.62
CA THR A 46 -7.67 -3.74 0.56
C THR A 46 -7.63 -3.05 -0.78
N LEU A 47 -7.03 -3.71 -1.76
CA LEU A 47 -7.04 -3.28 -3.14
C LEU A 47 -7.98 -4.18 -3.92
N TYR A 48 -8.80 -3.58 -4.77
CA TYR A 48 -9.69 -4.29 -5.67
C TYR A 48 -9.31 -3.92 -7.09
N PHE A 49 -9.12 -4.89 -7.94
CA PHE A 49 -8.81 -4.58 -9.34
C PHE A 49 -9.26 -5.71 -10.24
N GLU A 50 -9.45 -5.38 -11.51
CA GLU A 50 -9.93 -6.36 -12.50
C GLU A 50 -8.91 -6.44 -13.62
N VAL A 51 -8.47 -7.65 -13.93
CA VAL A 51 -7.56 -7.91 -15.04
C VAL A 51 -8.12 -9.04 -15.86
N LYS A 52 -8.33 -8.79 -17.17
CA LYS A 52 -8.82 -9.78 -18.11
C LYS A 52 -10.15 -10.40 -17.64
N GLY A 53 -11.04 -9.58 -17.13
CA GLY A 53 -12.34 -10.03 -16.66
C GLY A 53 -12.34 -10.69 -15.31
N ARG A 54 -11.20 -10.84 -14.68
CA ARG A 54 -11.11 -11.44 -13.34
C ARG A 54 -11.02 -10.35 -12.30
N GLN A 55 -11.86 -10.47 -11.28
CA GLN A 55 -11.81 -9.56 -10.14
C GLN A 55 -10.87 -10.11 -9.11
N LEU A 56 -9.91 -9.30 -8.72
CA LEU A 56 -8.91 -9.69 -7.76
C LEU A 56 -8.97 -8.77 -6.54
N GLN A 57 -8.60 -9.31 -5.42
CA GLN A 57 -8.64 -8.58 -4.16
C GLN A 57 -7.39 -8.95 -3.37
N TRP A 58 -6.73 -7.92 -2.85
CA TRP A 58 -5.52 -8.13 -2.07
C TRP A 58 -5.57 -7.24 -0.85
N SER A 59 -5.47 -7.85 0.33
CA SER A 59 -5.52 -7.13 1.59
C SER A 59 -4.19 -7.20 2.31
N ILE A 60 -3.87 -6.14 3.01
CA ILE A 60 -2.69 -6.10 3.87
C ILE A 60 -3.15 -5.61 5.26
N PRO A 61 -2.70 -6.27 6.32
CA PRO A 61 -3.07 -5.84 7.65
C PRO A 61 -2.46 -4.49 7.97
N LEU A 62 -3.22 -3.65 8.66
CA LEU A 62 -2.74 -2.37 9.16
C LEU A 62 -2.42 -2.49 10.63
N PRO A 63 -1.53 -1.63 11.14
CA PRO A 63 -1.19 -1.67 12.56
C PRO A 63 -2.37 -1.27 13.42
N THR A 64 -2.41 -1.80 14.62
CA THR A 64 -3.43 -1.43 15.59
C THR A 64 -3.04 -0.11 16.24
N LYS A 65 -3.94 0.86 16.16
CA LYS A 65 -3.65 2.19 16.66
C LYS A 65 -3.26 2.20 18.14
N GLY A 66 -3.90 1.37 18.93
CA GLY A 66 -3.66 1.33 20.37
C GLY A 66 -2.30 0.77 20.76
N LYS A 67 -1.56 0.17 19.81
CA LYS A 67 -0.24 -0.34 20.09
C LYS A 67 0.86 0.72 19.99
N PHE A 68 0.50 1.92 19.55
CA PHE A 68 1.47 2.98 19.35
C PHE A 68 1.30 4.02 20.42
N ARG A 69 2.43 4.42 20.99
CA ARG A 69 2.43 5.43 22.03
C ARG A 69 2.01 6.80 21.48
N TYR A 70 2.42 7.09 20.26
CA TYR A 70 2.13 8.38 19.63
C TYR A 70 1.38 8.16 18.35
N GLU A 71 0.42 9.05 18.09
CA GLU A 71 -0.35 8.98 16.87
C GLU A 71 0.51 9.18 15.63
N THR A 72 1.57 9.96 15.74
CA THR A 72 2.50 10.16 14.64
C THR A 72 3.19 8.87 14.23
N ASP A 73 3.50 8.01 15.20
CA ASP A 73 4.12 6.71 14.91
C ASP A 73 3.15 5.78 14.21
N TYR A 74 1.89 5.82 14.61
CA TYR A 74 0.85 5.04 13.96
C TYR A 74 0.70 5.45 12.50
N GLY A 75 0.59 6.75 12.24
CA GLY A 75 0.44 7.26 10.89
C GLY A 75 1.65 6.91 10.02
N ARG A 76 2.84 6.97 10.61
CA ARG A 76 4.06 6.61 9.89
C ARG A 76 4.02 5.15 9.47
N GLU A 77 3.58 4.27 10.35
CA GLU A 77 3.53 2.85 10.02
C GLU A 77 2.46 2.56 8.96
N VAL A 78 1.34 3.25 9.00
CA VAL A 78 0.31 3.10 7.97
C VAL A 78 0.88 3.50 6.59
N ARG A 79 1.55 4.64 6.52
CA ARG A 79 2.15 5.08 5.27
C ARG A 79 3.22 4.09 4.78
N ARG A 80 3.98 3.55 5.71
CA ARG A 80 4.99 2.55 5.40
C ARG A 80 4.36 1.30 4.79
N ARG A 81 3.23 0.84 5.34
CA ARG A 81 2.54 -0.34 4.83
C ARG A 81 2.05 -0.13 3.41
N TRP A 82 1.50 1.04 3.12
CA TRP A 82 1.09 1.36 1.76
C TRP A 82 2.27 1.41 0.81
N ARG A 83 3.40 1.91 1.28
CA ARG A 83 4.60 1.94 0.45
C ARG A 83 5.11 0.54 0.15
N VAL A 84 5.03 -0.35 1.13
CA VAL A 84 5.40 -1.75 0.94
C VAL A 84 4.47 -2.41 -0.09
N MET A 85 3.18 -2.10 -0.05
CA MET A 85 2.25 -2.60 -1.06
C MET A 85 2.68 -2.16 -2.46
N LEU A 86 3.02 -0.90 -2.62
CA LEU A 86 3.45 -0.39 -3.91
C LEU A 86 4.70 -1.12 -4.40
N ILE A 87 5.68 -1.29 -3.53
CA ILE A 87 6.91 -1.97 -3.88
C ILE A 87 6.62 -3.41 -4.31
N THR A 88 5.73 -4.08 -3.59
CA THR A 88 5.34 -5.45 -3.91
C THR A 88 4.66 -5.53 -5.27
N VAL A 89 3.77 -4.58 -5.56
CA VAL A 89 3.07 -4.55 -6.84
C VAL A 89 4.06 -4.35 -7.98
N LYS A 90 5.07 -3.50 -7.78
CA LYS A 90 6.07 -3.26 -8.81
C LYS A 90 6.98 -4.46 -9.06
N ALA A 91 7.14 -5.30 -8.07
CA ALA A 91 7.98 -6.48 -8.22
C ALA A 91 7.29 -7.51 -9.09
#